data_d8c81631786b112c4f94535b2e22c4c4
#
_entry.id   d8c81631786b112c4f94535b2e22c4c4
#
_cell.length_a   1.000
_cell.length_b   1.000
_cell.length_c   1.000
_cell.angle_alpha   90.00
_cell.angle_beta   90.00
_cell.angle_gamma   90.00
#
_symmetry.space_group_name_H-M   'P 1'
#
loop_
_entity.id
_entity.type
_entity.pdbx_description
1 polymer ?
#
loop_
_entity_poly.entity_id
_entity_poly.type
_entity_poly.pdbx_seq_one_letter_code
_entity_poly.pdbx_strand_id
1 'polypeptide(L)'
;MKQFILYLFILLPFCVNSQVNETFDGPMLGADWIGKDRGQFAVNADGRLQLNIEPTESGTASIGKEIAYSPDMQWEFDVYMQNQPSDENKLCIYLYQENQERYYYVRLGNTGNKELGLKRNGNGNLILPQTDFEESPLLLHVKVTLEDNLRWSLYYKTDDMEGYRLEGSAMYTIEEPVERGNLVFTFYYTKTRSSLFSIDNVCVLNRVT
;
A
#
# COMPACT_ATOMS: atom_id res chain seq x y z
N MET A 1 28.68 40.87 15.93
CA MET A 1 28.35 39.74 15.06
C MET A 1 26.96 39.19 15.50
N LYS A 2 25.93 39.35 14.67
CA LYS A 2 24.57 38.80 14.93
C LYS A 2 24.54 37.41 14.32
N GLN A 3 24.40 36.37 15.17
CA GLN A 3 24.16 34.99 14.71
C GLN A 3 22.72 34.93 14.18
N PHE A 4 22.54 34.65 12.91
CA PHE A 4 21.27 34.23 12.32
C PHE A 4 21.11 32.74 12.58
N ILE A 5 20.15 32.36 13.45
CA ILE A 5 19.71 30.99 13.62
C ILE A 5 18.72 30.70 12.50
N LEU A 6 19.14 29.93 11.51
CA LEU A 6 18.29 29.42 10.43
C LEU A 6 17.46 28.24 10.99
N TYR A 7 16.18 28.48 11.30
CA TYR A 7 15.24 27.39 11.58
C TYR A 7 14.90 26.69 10.28
N LEU A 8 15.48 25.52 10.07
CA LEU A 8 15.08 24.59 9.03
C LEU A 8 13.73 23.97 9.44
N PHE A 9 12.62 24.51 8.95
CA PHE A 9 11.32 23.85 9.05
C PHE A 9 11.34 22.65 8.10
N ILE A 10 11.54 21.46 8.66
CA ILE A 10 11.25 20.20 7.95
C ILE A 10 9.73 20.14 7.83
N LEU A 11 9.22 20.47 6.64
CA LEU A 11 7.84 20.22 6.25
C LEU A 11 7.69 18.70 6.10
N LEU A 12 7.39 18.03 7.21
CA LEU A 12 6.82 16.68 7.14
C LEU A 12 5.50 16.81 6.37
N PRO A 13 5.22 15.96 5.38
CA PRO A 13 3.93 15.94 4.73
C PRO A 13 2.88 15.48 5.75
N PHE A 14 2.29 16.42 6.47
CA PHE A 14 1.14 16.11 7.31
C PHE A 14 -0.02 15.77 6.39
N CYS A 15 -0.50 14.54 6.45
CA CYS A 15 -1.82 14.15 5.97
C CYS A 15 -2.90 14.82 6.84
N VAL A 16 -3.11 16.11 6.64
CA VAL A 16 -4.13 16.87 7.35
C VAL A 16 -5.50 16.37 6.87
N ASN A 17 -6.36 15.90 7.81
CA ASN A 17 -7.64 15.25 7.55
C ASN A 17 -7.59 13.81 7.01
N SER A 18 -6.51 13.07 7.26
CA SER A 18 -6.46 11.64 6.94
C SER A 18 -7.35 10.85 7.90
N GLN A 19 -8.05 9.85 7.38
CA GLN A 19 -8.73 8.84 8.20
C GLN A 19 -7.79 7.71 8.66
N VAL A 20 -6.68 7.52 7.96
CA VAL A 20 -5.54 6.68 8.36
C VAL A 20 -4.28 7.50 8.17
N ASN A 21 -3.45 7.54 9.19
CA ASN A 21 -2.10 8.08 9.15
C ASN A 21 -1.25 7.21 10.08
N GLU A 22 -0.55 6.24 9.52
CA GLU A 22 0.19 5.22 10.25
C GLU A 22 1.64 5.17 9.77
N THR A 23 2.55 5.42 10.67
CA THR A 23 4.01 5.44 10.42
C THR A 23 4.73 4.27 11.10
N PHE A 24 4.01 3.42 11.82
CA PHE A 24 4.54 2.27 12.57
C PHE A 24 5.73 2.58 13.49
N ASP A 25 5.91 3.83 13.91
CA ASP A 25 7.01 4.28 14.80
C ASP A 25 6.90 3.73 16.23
N GLY A 26 5.75 3.16 16.58
CA GLY A 26 5.52 2.55 17.88
C GLY A 26 6.13 1.14 17.99
N PRO A 27 6.41 0.68 19.23
CA PRO A 27 7.00 -0.66 19.43
C PRO A 27 6.03 -1.81 19.19
N MET A 28 4.75 -1.51 19.01
CA MET A 28 3.69 -2.50 18.81
C MET A 28 2.68 -2.01 17.78
N LEU A 29 2.12 -2.98 17.08
CA LEU A 29 1.04 -2.74 16.13
C LEU A 29 -0.23 -2.22 16.84
N GLY A 30 -0.80 -1.13 16.33
CA GLY A 30 -2.01 -0.52 16.86
C GLY A 30 -3.19 -1.51 16.99
N ALA A 31 -4.05 -1.32 18.00
CA ALA A 31 -5.16 -2.24 18.27
C ALA A 31 -6.25 -2.23 17.19
N ASP A 32 -6.31 -1.17 16.39
CA ASP A 32 -7.26 -0.96 15.29
C ASP A 32 -6.84 -1.65 13.97
N TRP A 33 -5.63 -2.22 13.93
CA TRP A 33 -5.25 -3.19 12.92
C TRP A 33 -5.87 -4.55 13.26
N ILE A 34 -6.73 -5.06 12.40
CA ILE A 34 -7.57 -6.24 12.63
C ILE A 34 -7.34 -7.33 11.58
N GLY A 35 -7.77 -8.53 11.88
CA GLY A 35 -7.71 -9.68 10.99
C GLY A 35 -7.39 -10.97 11.74
N LYS A 36 -7.77 -12.11 11.14
CA LYS A 36 -7.52 -13.45 11.72
C LYS A 36 -6.02 -13.74 11.89
N ASP A 37 -5.20 -13.15 11.02
CA ASP A 37 -3.74 -13.38 10.98
C ASP A 37 -2.96 -12.26 11.71
N ARG A 38 -3.63 -11.35 12.42
CA ARG A 38 -3.00 -10.20 13.09
C ARG A 38 -1.79 -10.59 13.95
N GLY A 39 -1.87 -11.71 14.65
CA GLY A 39 -0.77 -12.21 15.49
C GLY A 39 0.48 -12.66 14.72
N GLN A 40 0.39 -12.74 13.40
CA GLN A 40 1.52 -13.06 12.52
C GLN A 40 2.27 -11.80 12.04
N PHE A 41 1.81 -10.61 12.40
CA PHE A 41 2.40 -9.33 12.02
C PHE A 41 3.05 -8.64 13.20
N ALA A 42 4.13 -7.93 12.94
CA ALA A 42 4.80 -7.07 13.92
C ALA A 42 5.36 -5.82 13.24
N VAL A 43 5.66 -4.82 14.04
CA VAL A 43 6.52 -3.71 13.63
C VAL A 43 7.96 -4.21 13.75
N ASN A 44 8.73 -4.15 12.67
CA ASN A 44 10.12 -4.59 12.64
C ASN A 44 11.08 -3.52 13.24
N ALA A 45 12.37 -3.81 13.24
CA ALA A 45 13.38 -2.90 13.81
C ALA A 45 13.50 -1.55 13.05
N ASP A 46 13.06 -1.52 11.79
CA ASP A 46 13.07 -0.31 10.96
C ASP A 46 11.77 0.51 11.09
N GLY A 47 10.87 0.14 12.02
CA GLY A 47 9.58 0.82 12.20
C GLY A 47 8.58 0.52 11.09
N ARG A 48 8.56 -0.69 10.51
CA ARG A 48 7.69 -1.07 9.40
C ARG A 48 6.82 -2.27 9.74
N LEU A 49 5.58 -2.30 9.26
CA LEU A 49 4.72 -3.48 9.36
C LEU A 49 5.29 -4.62 8.50
N GLN A 50 5.50 -5.78 9.09
CA GLN A 50 6.06 -6.96 8.42
C GLN A 50 5.46 -8.26 8.96
N LEU A 51 5.47 -9.33 8.16
CA LEU A 51 5.23 -10.68 8.66
C LEU A 51 6.37 -11.11 9.60
N ASN A 52 6.01 -11.54 10.81
CA ASN A 52 6.91 -12.01 11.85
C ASN A 52 6.58 -13.47 12.17
N ILE A 53 6.86 -14.33 11.21
CA ILE A 53 6.63 -15.79 11.31
C ILE A 53 7.82 -16.57 10.77
N GLU A 54 7.96 -17.80 11.26
CA GLU A 54 8.85 -18.81 10.69
C GLU A 54 8.00 -19.90 10.04
N PRO A 55 7.60 -19.72 8.76
CA PRO A 55 6.67 -20.63 8.14
C PRO A 55 7.31 -21.97 7.81
N THR A 56 6.56 -23.05 7.99
CA THR A 56 6.97 -24.42 7.58
C THR A 56 6.61 -24.70 6.12
N GLU A 57 5.68 -23.93 5.57
CA GLU A 57 5.14 -24.04 4.20
C GLU A 57 4.82 -22.67 3.62
N SER A 58 4.50 -22.62 2.34
CA SER A 58 3.99 -21.42 1.69
C SER A 58 2.58 -21.09 2.19
N GLY A 59 2.24 -19.81 2.21
CA GLY A 59 0.95 -19.38 2.71
C GLY A 59 0.58 -17.95 2.35
N THR A 60 -0.49 -17.52 2.99
CA THR A 60 -1.03 -16.15 2.86
C THR A 60 -1.45 -15.66 4.23
N ALA A 61 -1.08 -14.43 4.57
CA ALA A 61 -1.52 -13.75 5.78
C ALA A 61 -2.06 -12.37 5.45
N SER A 62 -3.11 -11.95 6.15
CA SER A 62 -3.77 -10.68 5.90
C SER A 62 -4.00 -9.91 7.19
N ILE A 63 -3.84 -8.59 7.09
CA ILE A 63 -4.15 -7.65 8.14
C ILE A 63 -4.82 -6.41 7.52
N GLY A 64 -5.75 -5.79 8.21
CA GLY A 64 -6.47 -4.64 7.70
C GLY A 64 -6.90 -3.65 8.76
N LYS A 65 -7.43 -2.53 8.29
CA LYS A 65 -7.95 -1.44 9.10
C LYS A 65 -9.24 -0.93 8.45
N GLU A 66 -10.27 -0.67 9.27
CA GLU A 66 -11.52 -0.10 8.76
C GLU A 66 -11.28 1.33 8.26
N ILE A 67 -11.88 1.64 7.10
CA ILE A 67 -11.87 2.95 6.47
C ILE A 67 -13.28 3.33 5.99
N ALA A 68 -13.56 4.64 5.98
CA ALA A 68 -14.74 5.17 5.31
C ALA A 68 -14.43 5.41 3.83
N TYR A 69 -15.39 5.11 2.96
CA TYR A 69 -15.27 5.40 1.54
C TYR A 69 -15.98 6.69 1.16
N SER A 70 -15.45 7.37 0.16
CA SER A 70 -16.03 8.55 -0.48
C SER A 70 -15.84 8.49 -1.99
N PRO A 71 -16.58 9.29 -2.78
CA PRO A 71 -16.40 9.35 -4.23
C PRO A 71 -14.98 9.74 -4.65
N ASP A 72 -14.30 10.54 -3.82
CA ASP A 72 -12.95 11.02 -4.05
C ASP A 72 -12.04 10.55 -2.92
N MET A 73 -11.10 9.69 -3.25
CA MET A 73 -10.19 9.09 -2.29
C MET A 73 -8.74 9.13 -2.77
N GLN A 74 -7.85 9.08 -1.79
CA GLN A 74 -6.42 8.87 -2.02
C GLN A 74 -5.87 7.90 -0.98
N TRP A 75 -5.09 6.94 -1.45
CA TRP A 75 -4.30 6.01 -0.64
C TRP A 75 -2.83 6.23 -0.96
N GLU A 76 -2.02 6.35 0.06
CA GLU A 76 -0.57 6.37 -0.04
C GLU A 76 0.03 5.35 0.91
N PHE A 77 1.10 4.69 0.50
CA PHE A 77 1.85 3.76 1.34
C PHE A 77 3.22 3.51 0.75
N ASP A 78 4.15 3.23 1.63
CA ASP A 78 5.51 2.84 1.27
C ASP A 78 5.63 1.33 1.36
N VAL A 79 6.23 0.71 0.33
CA VAL A 79 6.52 -0.71 0.30
C VAL A 79 8.01 -0.93 0.12
N TYR A 80 8.63 -1.54 1.12
CA TYR A 80 10.01 -2.00 1.03
C TYR A 80 10.04 -3.46 0.60
N MET A 81 10.82 -3.76 -0.43
CA MET A 81 11.06 -5.10 -0.98
C MET A 81 12.54 -5.45 -0.86
N GLN A 82 12.87 -6.47 -0.05
CA GLN A 82 14.27 -6.91 0.13
C GLN A 82 14.84 -7.55 -1.13
N ASN A 83 14.01 -8.29 -1.86
CA ASN A 83 14.42 -9.09 -3.01
C ASN A 83 13.34 -9.06 -4.10
N GLN A 84 13.64 -9.71 -5.23
CA GLN A 84 12.70 -9.89 -6.32
C GLN A 84 11.46 -10.67 -5.88
N PRO A 85 10.24 -10.12 -6.06
CA PRO A 85 9.00 -10.85 -5.83
C PRO A 85 8.76 -11.94 -6.88
N SER A 86 7.70 -12.74 -6.69
CA SER A 86 7.26 -13.76 -7.64
C SER A 86 5.75 -13.97 -7.53
N ASP A 87 5.17 -14.86 -8.31
CA ASP A 87 3.74 -15.20 -8.16
C ASP A 87 3.40 -15.81 -6.80
N GLU A 88 4.35 -16.48 -6.17
CA GLU A 88 4.19 -17.07 -4.84
C GLU A 88 4.57 -16.09 -3.70
N ASN A 89 5.34 -15.05 -4.02
CA ASN A 89 5.78 -14.02 -3.09
C ASN A 89 5.37 -12.67 -3.63
N LYS A 90 4.17 -12.24 -3.32
CA LYS A 90 3.57 -10.98 -3.77
C LYS A 90 2.82 -10.29 -2.65
N LEU A 91 2.61 -9.00 -2.82
CA LEU A 91 1.78 -8.18 -1.94
C LEU A 91 0.55 -7.73 -2.71
N CYS A 92 -0.63 -7.94 -2.12
CA CYS A 92 -1.88 -7.36 -2.60
C CYS A 92 -2.43 -6.41 -1.54
N ILE A 93 -2.70 -5.17 -1.93
CA ILE A 93 -3.22 -4.13 -1.05
C ILE A 93 -4.63 -3.77 -1.54
N TYR A 94 -5.63 -4.26 -0.81
CA TYR A 94 -7.04 -4.03 -1.14
C TYR A 94 -7.45 -2.64 -0.65
N LEU A 95 -7.88 -1.82 -1.58
CA LEU A 95 -8.17 -0.39 -1.36
C LEU A 95 -9.67 -0.14 -1.20
N TYR A 96 -10.47 -0.84 -1.98
CA TYR A 96 -11.91 -0.65 -2.05
C TYR A 96 -12.61 -1.98 -2.32
N GLN A 97 -13.68 -2.25 -1.58
CA GLN A 97 -14.53 -3.42 -1.80
C GLN A 97 -15.98 -2.98 -1.95
N GLU A 98 -16.49 -3.06 -3.16
CA GLU A 98 -17.87 -2.73 -3.52
C GLU A 98 -18.85 -3.81 -3.00
N ASN A 99 -18.47 -5.09 -3.18
CA ASN A 99 -19.16 -6.26 -2.66
C ASN A 99 -18.19 -7.47 -2.63
N GLN A 100 -18.70 -8.68 -2.35
CA GLN A 100 -17.85 -9.88 -2.29
C GLN A 100 -17.19 -10.25 -3.62
N GLU A 101 -17.76 -9.81 -4.72
CA GLU A 101 -17.28 -10.13 -6.07
C GLU A 101 -16.50 -8.98 -6.72
N ARG A 102 -16.65 -7.75 -6.22
CA ARG A 102 -16.05 -6.55 -6.80
C ARG A 102 -15.16 -5.84 -5.79
N TYR A 103 -13.85 -5.97 -5.96
CA TYR A 103 -12.84 -5.31 -5.15
C TYR A 103 -11.68 -4.83 -6.00
N TYR A 104 -11.02 -3.77 -5.53
CA TYR A 104 -9.94 -3.09 -6.21
C TYR A 104 -8.70 -3.13 -5.34
N TYR A 105 -7.57 -3.53 -5.92
CA TYR A 105 -6.35 -3.69 -5.17
C TYR A 105 -5.10 -3.40 -6.01
N VAL A 106 -4.10 -2.85 -5.36
CA VAL A 106 -2.74 -2.78 -5.89
C VAL A 106 -2.10 -4.14 -5.73
N ARG A 107 -1.43 -4.61 -6.79
CA ARG A 107 -0.58 -5.80 -6.73
C ARG A 107 0.87 -5.38 -6.98
N LEU A 108 1.75 -5.83 -6.10
CA LEU A 108 3.20 -5.76 -6.24
C LEU A 108 3.74 -7.18 -6.40
N GLY A 109 4.50 -7.38 -7.48
CA GLY A 109 5.07 -8.66 -7.84
C GLY A 109 4.25 -9.48 -8.81
N ASN A 110 4.97 -10.07 -9.75
CA ASN A 110 4.50 -11.02 -10.74
C ASN A 110 5.61 -12.03 -11.02
N THR A 111 5.42 -12.96 -11.95
CA THR A 111 6.40 -13.97 -12.31
C THR A 111 7.72 -13.32 -12.74
N GLY A 112 8.67 -13.23 -11.80
CA GLY A 112 10.01 -12.73 -12.05
C GLY A 112 10.20 -11.20 -12.05
N ASN A 113 9.13 -10.41 -11.84
CA ASN A 113 9.17 -8.95 -11.98
C ASN A 113 8.61 -8.23 -10.74
N LYS A 114 9.15 -7.05 -10.42
CA LYS A 114 8.62 -6.11 -9.41
C LYS A 114 7.54 -5.21 -10.02
N GLU A 115 6.57 -5.82 -10.70
CA GLU A 115 5.49 -5.09 -11.35
C GLU A 115 4.55 -4.45 -10.32
N LEU A 116 4.15 -3.21 -10.60
CA LEU A 116 3.14 -2.47 -9.88
C LEU A 116 1.91 -2.31 -10.78
N GLY A 117 0.78 -2.87 -10.39
CA GLY A 117 -0.47 -2.76 -11.15
C GLY A 117 -1.68 -2.56 -10.25
N LEU A 118 -2.72 -1.91 -10.79
CA LEU A 118 -4.03 -1.85 -10.15
C LEU A 118 -4.96 -2.88 -10.79
N LYS A 119 -5.57 -3.70 -9.96
CA LYS A 119 -6.42 -4.82 -10.39
C LYS A 119 -7.84 -4.71 -9.85
N ARG A 120 -8.74 -5.40 -10.54
CA ARG A 120 -10.12 -5.63 -10.10
C ARG A 120 -10.44 -7.12 -10.14
N ASN A 121 -11.17 -7.64 -9.14
CA ASN A 121 -11.69 -9.03 -9.07
C ASN A 121 -10.63 -10.12 -9.30
N GLY A 122 -9.44 -9.97 -8.78
CA GLY A 122 -8.41 -11.00 -8.86
C GLY A 122 -7.79 -11.25 -10.25
N ASN A 123 -8.51 -11.10 -11.34
CA ASN A 123 -8.07 -11.48 -12.68
C ASN A 123 -7.98 -10.32 -13.69
N GLY A 124 -8.68 -9.22 -13.46
CA GLY A 124 -8.67 -8.06 -14.35
C GLY A 124 -7.59 -7.04 -14.01
N ASN A 125 -6.78 -6.61 -14.97
CA ASN A 125 -5.97 -5.42 -14.80
C ASN A 125 -6.83 -4.21 -15.12
N LEU A 126 -6.98 -3.32 -14.13
CA LEU A 126 -7.57 -2.00 -14.34
C LEU A 126 -6.51 -1.05 -14.91
N ILE A 127 -5.31 -1.08 -14.30
CA ILE A 127 -4.12 -0.41 -14.80
C ILE A 127 -3.03 -1.47 -14.94
N LEU A 128 -2.57 -1.67 -16.19
CA LEU A 128 -1.47 -2.58 -16.49
C LEU A 128 -0.15 -1.99 -15.99
N PRO A 129 0.75 -2.83 -15.45
CA PRO A 129 2.12 -2.43 -15.18
C PRO A 129 2.81 -1.90 -16.44
N GLN A 130 3.46 -0.75 -16.32
CA GLN A 130 4.28 -0.15 -17.39
C GLN A 130 5.76 -0.15 -17.00
N THR A 131 6.04 -0.15 -15.68
CA THR A 131 7.37 -0.04 -15.13
C THR A 131 7.81 -1.38 -14.53
N ASP A 132 8.99 -1.84 -14.89
CA ASP A 132 9.70 -2.94 -14.24
C ASP A 132 10.83 -2.37 -13.38
N PHE A 133 10.79 -2.65 -12.09
CA PHE A 133 11.76 -2.16 -11.13
C PHE A 133 12.88 -3.18 -10.97
N GLU A 134 14.07 -2.88 -11.49
CA GLU A 134 15.22 -3.80 -11.46
C GLU A 134 15.98 -3.80 -10.13
N GLU A 135 15.91 -2.71 -9.37
CA GLU A 135 16.68 -2.53 -8.13
C GLU A 135 16.28 -3.50 -7.02
N SER A 136 17.26 -3.92 -6.21
CA SER A 136 17.07 -4.69 -4.98
C SER A 136 18.18 -4.34 -3.97
N PRO A 137 17.85 -4.00 -2.72
CA PRO A 137 16.48 -3.76 -2.22
C PRO A 137 15.84 -2.54 -2.87
N LEU A 138 14.52 -2.42 -2.80
CA LEU A 138 13.75 -1.30 -3.34
C LEU A 138 12.76 -0.75 -2.31
N LEU A 139 12.77 0.57 -2.10
CA LEU A 139 11.69 1.30 -1.45
C LEU A 139 10.82 1.96 -2.52
N LEU A 140 9.55 1.64 -2.53
CA LEU A 140 8.58 2.15 -3.48
C LEU A 140 7.47 2.91 -2.74
N HIS A 141 7.35 4.20 -3.01
CA HIS A 141 6.22 5.02 -2.58
C HIS A 141 5.10 4.87 -3.60
N VAL A 142 3.95 4.42 -3.16
CA VAL A 142 2.79 4.18 -4.02
C VAL A 142 1.67 5.14 -3.64
N LYS A 143 1.04 5.72 -4.66
CA LYS A 143 -0.17 6.53 -4.51
C LYS A 143 -1.23 6.07 -5.47
N VAL A 144 -2.46 5.91 -4.97
CA VAL A 144 -3.65 5.63 -5.76
C VAL A 144 -4.67 6.72 -5.52
N THR A 145 -5.31 7.22 -6.56
CA THR A 145 -6.46 8.12 -6.45
C THR A 145 -7.69 7.51 -7.11
N LEU A 146 -8.84 7.77 -6.50
CA LEU A 146 -10.16 7.59 -7.08
C LEU A 146 -10.81 8.98 -7.13
N GLU A 147 -11.41 9.34 -8.26
CA GLU A 147 -12.11 10.60 -8.48
C GLU A 147 -13.51 10.32 -9.03
N ASP A 148 -14.53 10.93 -8.42
CA ASP A 148 -15.94 10.80 -8.81
C ASP A 148 -16.46 9.36 -8.88
N ASN A 149 -15.97 8.44 -8.07
CA ASN A 149 -16.23 6.98 -8.16
C ASN A 149 -15.96 6.39 -9.57
N LEU A 150 -15.10 6.99 -10.35
CA LEU A 150 -14.95 6.67 -11.77
C LEU A 150 -13.49 6.57 -12.21
N ARG A 151 -12.70 7.61 -11.95
CA ARG A 151 -11.32 7.70 -12.44
C ARG A 151 -10.34 7.15 -11.42
N TRP A 152 -9.69 6.06 -11.76
CA TRP A 152 -8.58 5.49 -11.01
C TRP A 152 -7.26 5.93 -11.61
N SER A 153 -6.32 6.34 -10.76
CA SER A 153 -4.96 6.64 -11.19
C SER A 153 -3.97 6.03 -10.20
N LEU A 154 -2.93 5.40 -10.74
CA LEU A 154 -1.86 4.76 -9.99
C LEU A 154 -0.56 5.52 -10.25
N TYR A 155 0.14 5.86 -9.18
CA TYR A 155 1.41 6.56 -9.22
C TYR A 155 2.44 5.83 -8.38
N TYR A 156 3.70 6.03 -8.72
CA TYR A 156 4.82 5.58 -7.92
C TYR A 156 5.92 6.63 -7.83
N LYS A 157 6.80 6.45 -6.85
CA LYS A 157 8.03 7.20 -6.68
C LYS A 157 9.07 6.28 -6.03
N THR A 158 10.32 6.39 -6.45
CA THR A 158 11.49 5.82 -5.77
C THR A 158 12.28 6.94 -5.09
N ASP A 159 13.24 6.62 -4.22
CA ASP A 159 13.98 7.62 -3.44
C ASP A 159 14.80 8.59 -4.29
N ASP A 160 15.23 8.16 -5.48
CA ASP A 160 15.98 8.96 -6.44
C ASP A 160 15.11 9.92 -7.28
N MET A 161 13.77 9.84 -7.16
CA MET A 161 12.82 10.66 -7.92
C MET A 161 12.37 11.89 -7.12
N GLU A 162 12.30 13.06 -7.77
CA GLU A 162 11.80 14.30 -7.14
C GLU A 162 10.31 14.25 -6.82
N GLY A 163 9.51 13.51 -7.58
CA GLY A 163 8.06 13.44 -7.44
C GLY A 163 7.43 12.17 -7.96
N TYR A 164 6.14 12.01 -7.69
CA TYR A 164 5.36 10.89 -8.18
C TYR A 164 5.27 10.88 -9.71
N ARG A 165 5.48 9.71 -10.30
CA ARG A 165 5.25 9.42 -11.71
C ARG A 165 3.95 8.64 -11.86
N LEU A 166 3.16 8.99 -12.87
CA LEU A 166 1.96 8.25 -13.23
C LEU A 166 2.34 6.92 -13.86
N GLU A 167 1.90 5.82 -13.25
CA GLU A 167 1.99 4.48 -13.84
C GLU A 167 0.87 4.26 -14.85
N GLY A 168 -0.33 4.74 -14.54
CA GLY A 168 -1.46 4.70 -15.47
C GLY A 168 -2.75 5.23 -14.86
N SER A 169 -3.76 5.39 -15.72
CA SER A 169 -5.12 5.75 -15.33
C SER A 169 -6.15 4.92 -16.09
N ALA A 170 -7.30 4.69 -15.45
CA ALA A 170 -8.42 3.97 -16.03
C ALA A 170 -9.75 4.60 -15.61
N MET A 171 -10.71 4.59 -16.52
CA MET A 171 -12.10 4.99 -16.25
C MET A 171 -12.91 3.74 -15.95
N TYR A 172 -13.27 3.58 -14.70
CA TYR A 172 -14.07 2.45 -14.26
C TYR A 172 -15.00 2.83 -13.11
N THR A 173 -16.31 2.86 -13.41
CA THR A 173 -17.33 3.30 -12.46
C THR A 173 -17.52 2.29 -11.33
N ILE A 174 -17.57 2.78 -10.09
CA ILE A 174 -18.09 2.05 -8.95
C ILE A 174 -19.62 2.09 -9.04
N GLU A 175 -20.24 0.95 -9.34
CA GLU A 175 -21.67 0.86 -9.61
C GLU A 175 -22.51 0.86 -8.33
N GLU A 176 -21.98 0.25 -7.27
CA GLU A 176 -22.65 0.10 -5.97
C GLU A 176 -21.76 0.67 -4.85
N PRO A 177 -21.68 2.02 -4.74
CA PRO A 177 -20.85 2.65 -3.73
C PRO A 177 -21.27 2.24 -2.32
N VAL A 178 -20.28 1.91 -1.49
CA VAL A 178 -20.45 1.58 -0.07
C VAL A 178 -19.79 2.66 0.79
N GLU A 179 -20.31 2.86 2.01
CA GLU A 179 -19.81 3.92 2.89
C GLU A 179 -18.57 3.51 3.69
N ARG A 180 -18.39 2.19 3.90
CA ARG A 180 -17.29 1.65 4.74
C ARG A 180 -16.75 0.36 4.17
N GLY A 181 -15.50 0.11 4.46
CA GLY A 181 -14.81 -1.14 4.17
C GLY A 181 -13.48 -1.22 4.89
N ASN A 182 -12.57 -1.99 4.33
CA ASN A 182 -11.26 -2.18 4.93
C ASN A 182 -10.15 -1.91 3.91
N LEU A 183 -9.12 -1.19 4.36
CA LEU A 183 -7.80 -1.28 3.76
C LEU A 183 -7.18 -2.58 4.24
N VAL A 184 -6.79 -3.50 3.33
CA VAL A 184 -6.24 -4.80 3.72
C VAL A 184 -4.93 -5.05 2.99
N PHE A 185 -3.90 -5.39 3.75
CA PHE A 185 -2.63 -5.88 3.25
C PHE A 185 -2.61 -7.40 3.28
N THR A 186 -2.39 -8.03 2.13
CA THR A 186 -2.33 -9.49 1.98
C THR A 186 -0.96 -9.88 1.44
N PHE A 187 -0.20 -10.57 2.28
CA PHE A 187 1.13 -11.06 1.97
C PHE A 187 1.05 -12.51 1.53
N TYR A 188 1.50 -12.78 0.33
CA TYR A 188 1.74 -14.14 -0.17
C TYR A 188 3.20 -14.46 0.05
N TYR A 189 3.50 -15.58 0.67
CA TYR A 189 4.86 -15.93 1.04
C TYR A 189 5.17 -17.41 0.81
N THR A 190 6.42 -17.70 0.51
CA THR A 190 6.98 -19.05 0.57
C THR A 190 7.71 -19.25 1.90
N LYS A 191 8.03 -20.50 2.22
CA LYS A 191 8.74 -20.89 3.45
C LYS A 191 10.00 -20.04 3.73
N THR A 192 10.72 -19.63 2.69
CA THR A 192 12.00 -18.92 2.79
C THR A 192 11.92 -17.42 2.59
N ARG A 193 10.73 -16.85 2.32
CA ARG A 193 10.54 -15.45 1.94
C ARG A 193 9.35 -14.79 2.63
N SER A 194 9.08 -15.13 3.88
CA SER A 194 7.97 -14.51 4.64
C SER A 194 8.21 -13.03 4.92
N SER A 195 9.46 -12.61 5.06
CA SER A 195 9.86 -11.23 5.35
C SER A 195 10.21 -10.38 4.10
N LEU A 196 9.80 -10.81 2.90
CA LEU A 196 10.14 -10.13 1.65
C LEU A 196 9.65 -8.69 1.60
N PHE A 197 8.44 -8.46 2.08
CA PHE A 197 7.79 -7.15 2.07
C PHE A 197 7.68 -6.58 3.48
N SER A 198 7.84 -5.26 3.59
CA SER A 198 7.38 -4.49 4.74
C SER A 198 6.70 -3.20 4.26
N ILE A 199 5.80 -2.65 5.09
CA ILE A 199 4.94 -1.51 4.75
C ILE A 199 5.15 -0.41 5.78
N ASP A 200 5.12 0.84 5.30
CA ASP A 200 5.24 2.04 6.12
C ASP A 200 4.40 3.19 5.55
N ASN A 201 4.31 4.29 6.31
CA ASN A 201 3.73 5.57 5.87
C ASN A 201 2.36 5.43 5.20
N VAL A 202 1.47 4.65 5.83
CA VAL A 202 0.12 4.41 5.30
C VAL A 202 -0.76 5.63 5.57
N CYS A 203 -1.23 6.26 4.51
CA CYS A 203 -2.14 7.40 4.57
C CYS A 203 -3.37 7.16 3.70
N VAL A 204 -4.57 7.39 4.25
CA VAL A 204 -5.83 7.34 3.51
C VAL A 204 -6.57 8.65 3.72
N LEU A 205 -6.92 9.30 2.63
CA LEU A 205 -7.60 10.59 2.61
C LEU A 205 -8.95 10.48 1.88
N ASN A 206 -9.97 11.13 2.44
CA ASN A 206 -11.14 11.53 1.67
C ASN A 206 -10.80 12.89 1.07
N ARG A 207 -10.71 12.97 -0.26
CA ARG A 207 -10.45 14.21 -0.97
C ARG A 207 -11.76 14.99 -1.03
N VAL A 208 -11.85 16.08 -0.27
CA VAL A 208 -12.98 17.01 -0.39
C VAL A 208 -12.64 17.93 -1.56
N THR A 209 -13.40 17.84 -2.64
CA THR A 209 -13.35 18.78 -3.77
C THR A 209 -14.04 20.08 -3.42
#